data_ce8e8174bec243493f5fc918b8990860
#
_entry.id   ce8e8174bec243493f5fc918b8990860
#
_cell.length_a   1.000
_cell.length_b   1.000
_cell.length_c   1.000
_cell.angle_alpha   90.00
_cell.angle_beta   90.00
_cell.angle_gamma   90.00
#
_symmetry.space_group_name_H-M   'P 1'
#
loop_
_entity.id
_entity.type
_entity.pdbx_description
1 polymer ?
#
loop_
_entity_poly.entity_id
_entity_poly.type
_entity_poly.pdbx_seq_one_letter_code
_entity_poly.pdbx_strand_id
1 'polypeptide(L)'
;MELLQQLLDFILHIDVHLAEIVNEYRTWTYLILFLIIFAETGFVVTPFLPGDSLLFAMGALIAGEHETGLSIWIMLLILIVAAILGNTVNYKLGSVLGAGVFKENNKILKLKYYHQSHEFFEKHGGKAIMLSRFLPIFRTIAPFVAGIAKMPFGRFTYYNIIGGVTWIFALLIGGYLLGQIPVIKNNFELVIIFIAVVTFVPAIWAAIKSRLKPKKIEEIIEGEDTRS
;
A
#
# COMPACT_ATOMS: atom_id res chain seq x y z
N MET A 1 6.32 23.92 -3.24
CA MET A 1 6.63 23.71 -1.81
C MET A 1 5.37 23.55 -0.97
N GLU A 2 4.31 24.33 -1.24
CA GLU A 2 3.03 24.28 -0.50
C GLU A 2 2.36 22.90 -0.50
N LEU A 3 2.30 22.22 -1.65
CA LEU A 3 1.67 20.88 -1.75
C LEU A 3 2.37 19.83 -0.89
N LEU A 4 3.70 19.91 -0.80
CA LEU A 4 4.48 18.99 0.04
C LEU A 4 4.26 19.26 1.53
N GLN A 5 4.15 20.54 1.90
CA GLN A 5 3.84 20.96 3.27
C GLN A 5 2.42 20.53 3.66
N GLN A 6 1.44 20.72 2.78
CA GLN A 6 0.06 20.27 3.01
C GLN A 6 -0.04 18.72 3.16
N LEU A 7 0.70 17.97 2.33
CA LEU A 7 0.76 16.51 2.46
C LEU A 7 1.43 16.06 3.76
N LEU A 8 2.50 16.74 4.19
CA LEU A 8 3.17 16.44 5.45
C LEU A 8 2.28 16.78 6.64
N ASP A 9 1.59 17.93 6.60
CA ASP A 9 0.64 18.33 7.63
C ASP A 9 -0.51 17.33 7.74
N PHE A 10 -1.09 16.94 6.60
CA PHE A 10 -2.14 15.91 6.56
C PHE A 10 -1.69 14.58 7.16
N ILE A 11 -0.44 14.14 6.88
CA ILE A 11 0.09 12.89 7.42
C ILE A 11 0.36 12.99 8.93
N LEU A 12 0.87 14.13 9.39
CA LEU A 12 1.22 14.33 10.80
C LEU A 12 -0.02 14.50 11.68
N HIS A 13 -1.09 15.13 11.16
CA HIS A 13 -2.34 15.39 11.88
C HIS A 13 -3.51 14.57 11.33
N ILE A 14 -3.23 13.34 10.89
CA ILE A 14 -4.22 12.46 10.26
C ILE A 14 -5.39 12.11 11.20
N ASP A 15 -5.13 12.06 12.49
CA ASP A 15 -6.12 11.84 13.55
C ASP A 15 -7.12 12.99 13.64
N VAL A 16 -6.63 14.23 13.59
CA VAL A 16 -7.47 15.44 13.62
C VAL A 16 -8.34 15.51 12.37
N HIS A 17 -7.75 15.35 11.20
CA HIS A 17 -8.49 15.36 9.93
C HIS A 17 -9.49 14.21 9.82
N LEU A 18 -9.16 13.02 10.34
CA LEU A 18 -10.12 11.91 10.41
C LEU A 18 -11.26 12.19 11.38
N ALA A 19 -10.97 12.78 12.54
CA ALA A 19 -12.01 13.16 13.49
C ALA A 19 -12.96 14.21 12.88
N GLU A 20 -12.43 15.20 12.15
CA GLU A 20 -13.23 16.18 11.40
C GLU A 20 -14.13 15.49 10.35
N ILE A 21 -13.55 14.60 9.52
CA ILE A 21 -14.31 13.83 8.51
C ILE A 21 -15.41 13.00 9.17
N VAL A 22 -15.11 12.31 10.27
CA VAL A 22 -16.12 11.51 10.98
C VAL A 22 -17.23 12.36 11.57
N ASN A 23 -16.89 13.51 12.17
CA ASN A 23 -17.86 14.40 12.78
C ASN A 23 -18.77 15.07 11.73
N GLU A 24 -18.19 15.47 10.58
CA GLU A 24 -18.92 16.16 9.51
C GLU A 24 -19.73 15.20 8.65
N TYR A 25 -19.10 14.08 8.23
CA TYR A 25 -19.68 13.17 7.24
C TYR A 25 -20.31 11.91 7.85
N ARG A 26 -20.07 11.61 9.14
CA ARG A 26 -20.68 10.47 9.86
C ARG A 26 -20.66 9.18 9.02
N THR A 27 -21.84 8.68 8.62
CA THR A 27 -21.99 7.44 7.84
C THR A 27 -21.30 7.50 6.46
N TRP A 28 -21.15 8.67 5.84
CA TRP A 28 -20.43 8.81 4.58
C TRP A 28 -18.92 8.54 4.70
N THR A 29 -18.37 8.57 5.92
CA THR A 29 -16.99 8.20 6.20
C THR A 29 -16.65 6.79 5.67
N TYR A 30 -17.60 5.84 5.74
CA TYR A 30 -17.41 4.52 5.15
C TYR A 30 -17.11 4.58 3.65
N LEU A 31 -17.85 5.39 2.91
CA LEU A 31 -17.66 5.53 1.46
C LEU A 31 -16.37 6.28 1.14
N ILE A 32 -16.06 7.34 1.90
CA ILE A 32 -14.82 8.11 1.71
C ILE A 32 -13.60 7.21 1.87
N LEU A 33 -13.54 6.44 2.96
CA LEU A 33 -12.44 5.53 3.22
C LEU A 33 -12.38 4.36 2.22
N PHE A 34 -13.56 3.84 1.82
CA PHE A 34 -13.64 2.86 0.74
C PHE A 34 -12.97 3.39 -0.53
N LEU A 35 -13.31 4.60 -0.96
CA LEU A 35 -12.75 5.19 -2.18
C LEU A 35 -11.25 5.45 -2.07
N ILE A 36 -10.77 5.91 -0.91
CA ILE A 36 -9.34 6.14 -0.66
C ILE A 36 -8.57 4.82 -0.78
N ILE A 37 -8.98 3.76 -0.05
CA ILE A 37 -8.30 2.47 -0.06
C ILE A 37 -8.43 1.77 -1.41
N PHE A 38 -9.60 1.89 -2.07
CA PHE A 38 -9.80 1.38 -3.42
C PHE A 38 -8.86 2.06 -4.42
N ALA A 39 -8.75 3.39 -4.36
CA ALA A 39 -7.87 4.15 -5.26
C ALA A 39 -6.39 3.83 -5.01
N GLU A 40 -5.98 3.76 -3.74
CA GLU A 40 -4.60 3.44 -3.37
C GLU A 40 -4.16 2.04 -3.87
N THR A 41 -5.04 1.04 -3.75
CA THR A 41 -4.74 -0.33 -4.16
C THR A 41 -4.99 -0.58 -5.65
N GLY A 42 -5.93 0.17 -6.25
CA GLY A 42 -6.35 -0.02 -7.63
C GLY A 42 -5.49 0.67 -8.68
N PHE A 43 -4.90 1.80 -8.32
CA PHE A 43 -4.10 2.59 -9.26
C PHE A 43 -2.62 2.56 -8.89
N VAL A 44 -1.78 2.11 -9.83
CA VAL A 44 -0.31 2.02 -9.64
C VAL A 44 0.34 3.40 -9.43
N VAL A 45 -0.39 4.47 -9.66
CA VAL A 45 0.10 5.86 -9.65
C VAL A 45 0.09 6.48 -8.24
N THR A 46 -0.57 5.86 -7.27
CA THR A 46 -0.81 6.44 -5.93
C THR A 46 -0.12 5.70 -4.76
N PRO A 47 1.18 5.32 -4.86
CA PRO A 47 1.86 4.64 -3.75
C PRO A 47 2.17 5.55 -2.55
N PHE A 48 1.80 6.83 -2.63
CA PHE A 48 2.12 7.85 -1.62
C PHE A 48 0.95 8.17 -0.68
N LEU A 49 -0.24 7.56 -0.87
CA LEU A 49 -1.33 7.73 0.08
C LEU A 49 -0.99 6.99 1.39
N PRO A 50 -1.18 7.64 2.55
CA PRO A 50 -0.81 7.05 3.84
C PRO A 50 -1.87 6.06 4.34
N GLY A 51 -2.25 5.06 3.50
CA GLY A 51 -3.32 4.11 3.79
C GLY A 51 -3.10 3.31 5.06
N ASP A 52 -1.84 2.94 5.35
CA ASP A 52 -1.52 2.17 6.55
C ASP A 52 -1.79 2.99 7.82
N SER A 53 -1.33 4.27 7.82
CA SER A 53 -1.58 5.21 8.92
C SER A 53 -3.07 5.54 9.05
N LEU A 54 -3.76 5.70 7.92
CA LEU A 54 -5.20 5.98 7.87
C LEU A 54 -6.02 4.82 8.46
N LEU A 55 -5.69 3.57 8.12
CA LEU A 55 -6.36 2.38 8.65
C LEU A 55 -6.16 2.27 10.17
N PHE A 56 -4.93 2.47 10.62
CA PHE A 56 -4.59 2.41 12.04
C PHE A 56 -5.28 3.53 12.83
N ALA A 57 -5.21 4.77 12.32
CA ALA A 57 -5.82 5.93 12.95
C ALA A 57 -7.34 5.80 13.04
N MET A 58 -8.00 5.27 11.97
CA MET A 58 -9.43 5.01 12.00
C MET A 58 -9.80 3.94 13.04
N GLY A 59 -9.02 2.87 13.16
CA GLY A 59 -9.22 1.87 14.20
C GLY A 59 -9.14 2.46 15.58
N ALA A 60 -8.13 3.28 15.86
CA ALA A 60 -7.95 3.96 17.14
C ALA A 60 -9.06 4.99 17.43
N LEU A 61 -9.51 5.74 16.40
CA LEU A 61 -10.59 6.71 16.54
C LEU A 61 -11.92 6.04 16.91
N ILE A 62 -12.26 4.90 16.27
CA ILE A 62 -13.47 4.13 16.60
C ILE A 62 -13.39 3.56 18.02
N ALA A 63 -12.19 3.21 18.51
CA ALA A 63 -11.95 2.70 19.86
C ALA A 63 -12.01 3.77 20.96
N GLY A 64 -11.86 5.04 20.58
CA GLY A 64 -11.79 6.18 21.49
C GLY A 64 -13.13 6.47 22.17
N GLU A 65 -13.10 7.43 23.11
CA GLU A 65 -14.30 7.87 23.87
C GLU A 65 -15.25 8.76 23.03
N HIS A 66 -14.85 9.11 21.81
CA HIS A 66 -15.70 9.87 20.89
C HIS A 66 -16.80 8.96 20.34
N GLU A 67 -18.06 9.35 20.54
CA GLU A 67 -19.21 8.68 19.92
C GLU A 67 -19.18 8.89 18.39
N THR A 68 -18.30 8.19 17.71
CA THR A 68 -18.21 8.28 16.26
C THR A 68 -19.45 7.74 15.54
N GLY A 69 -20.26 6.92 16.24
CA GLY A 69 -21.39 6.20 15.66
C GLY A 69 -21.01 5.19 14.60
N LEU A 70 -19.71 4.92 14.39
CA LEU A 70 -19.19 3.99 13.39
C LEU A 70 -18.94 2.61 14.00
N SER A 71 -19.35 1.56 13.27
CA SER A 71 -19.08 0.17 13.66
C SER A 71 -17.73 -0.29 13.09
N ILE A 72 -16.84 -0.79 13.94
CA ILE A 72 -15.56 -1.36 13.54
C ILE A 72 -15.74 -2.54 12.57
N TRP A 73 -16.78 -3.37 12.77
CA TRP A 73 -17.04 -4.53 11.93
C TRP A 73 -17.51 -4.16 10.52
N ILE A 74 -18.36 -3.12 10.41
CA ILE A 74 -18.80 -2.59 9.12
C ILE A 74 -17.61 -1.96 8.41
N MET A 75 -16.79 -1.18 9.13
CA MET A 75 -15.57 -0.58 8.59
C MET A 75 -14.61 -1.66 8.07
N LEU A 76 -14.37 -2.69 8.87
CA LEU A 76 -13.52 -3.82 8.49
C LEU A 76 -13.99 -4.47 7.19
N LEU A 77 -15.28 -4.79 7.09
CA LEU A 77 -15.85 -5.43 5.90
C LEU A 77 -15.70 -4.54 4.65
N ILE A 78 -16.08 -3.27 4.76
CA ILE A 78 -16.05 -2.31 3.66
C ILE A 78 -14.62 -2.12 3.14
N LEU A 79 -13.65 -1.97 4.05
CA LEU A 79 -12.24 -1.75 3.67
C LEU A 79 -11.59 -3.01 3.09
N ILE A 80 -11.95 -4.21 3.58
CA ILE A 80 -11.53 -5.47 2.96
C ILE A 80 -12.03 -5.55 1.51
N VAL A 81 -13.31 -5.23 1.30
CA VAL A 81 -13.90 -5.23 -0.06
C VAL A 81 -13.20 -4.20 -0.94
N ALA A 82 -12.94 -2.99 -0.44
CA ALA A 82 -12.21 -1.96 -1.17
C ALA A 82 -10.81 -2.44 -1.62
N ALA A 83 -10.06 -3.03 -0.70
CA ALA A 83 -8.71 -3.52 -0.96
C ALA A 83 -8.67 -4.69 -1.96
N ILE A 84 -9.65 -5.60 -1.91
CA ILE A 84 -9.77 -6.73 -2.84
C ILE A 84 -10.15 -6.24 -4.24
N LEU A 85 -11.15 -5.35 -4.32
CA LEU A 85 -11.60 -4.79 -5.59
C LEU A 85 -10.53 -3.92 -6.24
N GLY A 86 -9.85 -3.07 -5.47
CA GLY A 86 -8.76 -2.25 -5.97
C GLY A 86 -7.66 -3.10 -6.62
N ASN A 87 -7.14 -4.09 -5.90
CA ASN A 87 -6.13 -5.00 -6.47
C ASN A 87 -6.65 -5.79 -7.68
N THR A 88 -7.94 -6.12 -7.71
CA THR A 88 -8.55 -6.81 -8.85
C THR A 88 -8.58 -5.92 -10.09
N VAL A 89 -8.91 -4.63 -9.93
CA VAL A 89 -8.82 -3.64 -11.00
C VAL A 89 -7.38 -3.50 -11.47
N ASN A 90 -6.44 -3.37 -10.55
CA ASN A 90 -5.02 -3.25 -10.82
C ASN A 90 -4.48 -4.46 -11.63
N TYR A 91 -4.83 -5.69 -11.22
CA TYR A 91 -4.52 -6.91 -11.97
C TYR A 91 -5.09 -6.87 -13.39
N LYS A 92 -6.36 -6.49 -13.55
CA LYS A 92 -6.99 -6.38 -14.87
C LYS A 92 -6.31 -5.33 -15.74
N LEU A 93 -5.97 -4.17 -15.19
CA LEU A 93 -5.21 -3.14 -15.90
C LEU A 93 -3.86 -3.69 -16.38
N GLY A 94 -3.13 -4.42 -15.53
CA GLY A 94 -1.88 -5.09 -15.91
C GLY A 94 -2.07 -6.09 -17.07
N SER A 95 -3.14 -6.89 -17.03
CA SER A 95 -3.41 -7.88 -18.06
C SER A 95 -3.76 -7.28 -19.42
N VAL A 96 -4.37 -6.08 -19.45
CA VAL A 96 -4.75 -5.35 -20.66
C VAL A 96 -3.60 -4.51 -21.22
N LEU A 97 -2.95 -3.76 -20.35
CA LEU A 97 -1.91 -2.79 -20.77
C LEU A 97 -0.56 -3.47 -21.08
N GLY A 98 -0.27 -4.61 -20.46
CA GLY A 98 0.98 -5.34 -20.66
C GLY A 98 2.22 -4.65 -20.11
N ALA A 99 3.40 -5.22 -20.41
CA ALA A 99 4.69 -4.71 -19.90
C ALA A 99 5.15 -3.40 -20.55
N GLY A 100 4.59 -3.01 -21.68
CA GLY A 100 5.01 -1.82 -22.46
C GLY A 100 4.83 -0.49 -21.73
N VAL A 101 4.09 -0.46 -20.63
CA VAL A 101 3.91 0.74 -19.80
C VAL A 101 5.12 1.04 -18.91
N PHE A 102 5.98 0.04 -18.65
CA PHE A 102 7.21 0.22 -17.89
C PHE A 102 8.32 0.74 -18.83
N LYS A 103 8.87 1.90 -18.49
CA LYS A 103 9.96 2.52 -19.24
C LYS A 103 11.06 2.94 -18.28
N GLU A 104 12.31 2.96 -18.75
CA GLU A 104 13.48 3.37 -17.95
C GLU A 104 13.34 4.81 -17.41
N ASN A 105 12.84 5.72 -18.26
CA ASN A 105 12.68 7.13 -17.94
C ASN A 105 11.34 7.49 -17.25
N ASN A 106 10.49 6.52 -16.97
CA ASN A 106 9.23 6.78 -16.26
C ASN A 106 9.51 6.97 -14.76
N LYS A 107 8.96 8.06 -14.17
CA LYS A 107 9.16 8.36 -12.73
C LYS A 107 8.46 7.37 -11.81
N ILE A 108 7.34 6.79 -12.24
CA ILE A 108 6.45 5.92 -11.44
C ILE A 108 6.61 4.46 -11.87
N LEU A 109 6.42 4.17 -13.17
CA LEU A 109 6.47 2.83 -13.74
C LEU A 109 7.87 2.56 -14.32
N LYS A 110 8.86 2.48 -13.44
CA LYS A 110 10.24 2.16 -13.85
C LYS A 110 10.38 0.69 -14.19
N LEU A 111 11.10 0.39 -15.27
CA LEU A 111 11.42 -0.98 -15.70
C LEU A 111 12.07 -1.79 -14.57
N LYS A 112 12.88 -1.16 -13.73
CA LYS A 112 13.47 -1.77 -12.54
C LYS A 112 12.44 -2.39 -11.58
N TYR A 113 11.32 -1.71 -11.32
CA TYR A 113 10.28 -2.25 -10.42
C TYR A 113 9.55 -3.43 -11.04
N TYR A 114 9.40 -3.44 -12.37
CA TYR A 114 8.88 -4.60 -13.10
C TYR A 114 9.78 -5.82 -12.88
N HIS A 115 11.09 -5.70 -13.15
CA HIS A 115 12.04 -6.81 -12.98
C HIS A 115 12.09 -7.32 -11.54
N GLN A 116 12.15 -6.41 -10.56
CA GLN A 116 12.13 -6.78 -9.14
C GLN A 116 10.85 -7.53 -8.74
N SER A 117 9.71 -7.08 -9.24
CA SER A 117 8.43 -7.75 -8.97
C SER A 117 8.36 -9.10 -9.67
N HIS A 118 8.87 -9.21 -10.89
CA HIS A 118 8.92 -10.47 -11.63
C HIS A 118 9.80 -11.50 -10.90
N GLU A 119 11.01 -11.12 -10.50
CA GLU A 119 11.91 -11.95 -9.69
C GLU A 119 11.26 -12.38 -8.37
N PHE A 120 10.57 -11.46 -7.70
CA PHE A 120 9.83 -11.74 -6.47
C PHE A 120 8.71 -12.77 -6.71
N PHE A 121 8.02 -12.69 -7.87
CA PHE A 121 7.02 -13.67 -8.28
C PHE A 121 7.61 -15.03 -8.59
N GLU A 122 8.73 -15.09 -9.30
CA GLU A 122 9.43 -16.35 -9.59
C GLU A 122 9.82 -17.06 -8.29
N LYS A 123 10.34 -16.32 -7.31
CA LYS A 123 10.77 -16.86 -6.02
C LYS A 123 9.63 -17.31 -5.10
N HIS A 124 8.53 -16.54 -5.03
CA HIS A 124 7.46 -16.75 -4.05
C HIS A 124 6.15 -17.26 -4.66
N GLY A 125 6.04 -17.28 -5.99
CA GLY A 125 4.84 -17.71 -6.70
C GLY A 125 3.62 -16.86 -6.32
N GLY A 126 2.46 -17.51 -6.13
CA GLY A 126 1.23 -16.82 -5.76
C GLY A 126 1.28 -16.10 -4.39
N LYS A 127 2.10 -16.60 -3.46
CA LYS A 127 2.30 -15.95 -2.15
C LYS A 127 2.87 -14.53 -2.27
N ALA A 128 3.52 -14.20 -3.40
CA ALA A 128 4.01 -12.88 -3.69
C ALA A 128 2.91 -11.79 -3.59
N ILE A 129 1.67 -12.11 -4.02
CA ILE A 129 0.52 -11.19 -3.93
C ILE A 129 0.19 -10.87 -2.46
N MET A 130 0.20 -11.86 -1.59
CA MET A 130 -0.07 -11.67 -0.16
C MET A 130 1.07 -10.89 0.51
N LEU A 131 2.32 -11.32 0.28
CA LEU A 131 3.50 -10.74 0.91
C LEU A 131 3.78 -9.30 0.43
N SER A 132 3.48 -8.99 -0.83
CA SER A 132 3.68 -7.66 -1.39
C SER A 132 2.90 -6.58 -0.67
N ARG A 133 1.76 -6.89 -0.04
CA ARG A 133 0.93 -5.91 0.69
C ARG A 133 1.64 -5.26 1.87
N PHE A 134 2.63 -5.96 2.45
CA PHE A 134 3.47 -5.44 3.53
C PHE A 134 4.69 -4.64 3.05
N LEU A 135 4.83 -4.50 1.72
CA LEU A 135 5.92 -3.75 1.09
C LEU A 135 5.34 -2.59 0.27
N PRO A 136 5.52 -1.33 0.68
CA PRO A 136 4.77 -0.18 0.15
C PRO A 136 4.79 -0.05 -1.38
N ILE A 137 5.96 -0.21 -2.00
CA ILE A 137 6.12 -0.12 -3.46
C ILE A 137 5.55 -1.37 -4.14
N PHE A 138 5.80 -2.55 -3.57
CA PHE A 138 5.40 -3.81 -4.19
C PHE A 138 3.90 -4.07 -4.11
N ARG A 139 3.19 -3.52 -3.11
CA ARG A 139 1.75 -3.75 -2.95
C ARG A 139 0.92 -3.25 -4.13
N THR A 140 1.35 -2.16 -4.78
CA THR A 140 0.66 -1.62 -5.95
C THR A 140 1.16 -2.22 -7.26
N ILE A 141 2.45 -2.60 -7.34
CA ILE A 141 3.06 -3.12 -8.56
C ILE A 141 2.82 -4.62 -8.72
N ALA A 142 2.83 -5.40 -7.64
CA ALA A 142 2.70 -6.85 -7.72
C ALA A 142 1.38 -7.33 -8.36
N PRO A 143 0.19 -6.79 -8.04
CA PRO A 143 -1.05 -7.15 -8.74
C PRO A 143 -1.00 -6.83 -10.23
N PHE A 144 -0.42 -5.69 -10.60
CA PHE A 144 -0.25 -5.27 -11.98
C PHE A 144 0.67 -6.24 -12.75
N VAL A 145 1.83 -6.59 -12.18
CA VAL A 145 2.78 -7.55 -12.77
C VAL A 145 2.17 -8.94 -12.87
N ALA A 146 1.37 -9.36 -11.88
CA ALA A 146 0.63 -10.62 -11.94
C ALA A 146 -0.35 -10.64 -13.12
N GLY A 147 -0.99 -9.51 -13.42
CA GLY A 147 -1.83 -9.33 -14.60
C GLY A 147 -1.03 -9.45 -15.90
N ILE A 148 0.11 -8.78 -16.02
CA ILE A 148 1.02 -8.88 -17.17
C ILE A 148 1.48 -10.33 -17.39
N ALA A 149 1.86 -11.01 -16.32
CA ALA A 149 2.31 -12.40 -16.35
C ALA A 149 1.17 -13.41 -16.61
N LYS A 150 -0.07 -12.91 -16.81
CA LYS A 150 -1.27 -13.75 -17.03
C LYS A 150 -1.44 -14.84 -15.97
N MET A 151 -1.15 -14.49 -14.70
CA MET A 151 -1.42 -15.38 -13.58
C MET A 151 -2.88 -15.83 -13.60
N PRO A 152 -3.22 -17.14 -13.39
CA PRO A 152 -4.60 -17.58 -13.33
C PRO A 152 -5.41 -16.78 -12.32
N PHE A 153 -6.54 -16.19 -12.75
CA PHE A 153 -7.34 -15.26 -11.95
C PHE A 153 -7.81 -15.87 -10.61
N GLY A 154 -8.20 -17.13 -10.59
CA GLY A 154 -8.59 -17.82 -9.34
C GLY A 154 -7.44 -17.89 -8.33
N ARG A 155 -6.21 -18.16 -8.79
CA ARG A 155 -5.02 -18.18 -7.93
C ARG A 155 -4.68 -16.77 -7.42
N PHE A 156 -4.76 -15.76 -8.28
CA PHE A 156 -4.60 -14.36 -7.89
C PHE A 156 -5.62 -13.98 -6.82
N THR A 157 -6.91 -14.23 -7.06
CA THR A 157 -8.02 -13.88 -6.17
C THR A 157 -7.86 -14.53 -4.79
N TYR A 158 -7.47 -15.80 -4.74
CA TYR A 158 -7.22 -16.50 -3.47
C TYR A 158 -6.19 -15.78 -2.60
N TYR A 159 -5.00 -15.47 -3.16
CA TYR A 159 -3.96 -14.76 -2.42
C TYR A 159 -4.29 -13.29 -2.17
N ASN A 160 -5.07 -12.66 -3.06
CA ASN A 160 -5.56 -11.30 -2.90
C ASN A 160 -6.52 -11.17 -1.71
N ILE A 161 -7.44 -12.12 -1.56
CA ILE A 161 -8.38 -12.17 -0.42
C ILE A 161 -7.61 -12.35 0.89
N ILE A 162 -6.76 -13.38 0.97
CA ILE A 162 -5.99 -13.65 2.21
C ILE A 162 -5.16 -12.43 2.58
N GLY A 163 -4.40 -11.88 1.62
CA GLY A 163 -3.56 -10.71 1.85
C GLY A 163 -4.36 -9.48 2.25
N GLY A 164 -5.52 -9.24 1.60
CA GLY A 164 -6.42 -8.13 1.91
C GLY A 164 -6.99 -8.20 3.31
N VAL A 165 -7.54 -9.36 3.67
CA VAL A 165 -8.08 -9.61 5.01
C VAL A 165 -6.99 -9.42 6.07
N THR A 166 -5.83 -10.07 5.89
CA THR A 166 -4.74 -9.99 6.86
C THR A 166 -4.23 -8.56 7.05
N TRP A 167 -4.04 -7.83 5.96
CA TRP A 167 -3.53 -6.46 5.99
C TRP A 167 -4.51 -5.49 6.67
N ILE A 168 -5.78 -5.46 6.23
CA ILE A 168 -6.80 -4.58 6.82
C ILE A 168 -7.05 -4.95 8.29
N PHE A 169 -7.17 -6.26 8.60
CA PHE A 169 -7.38 -6.72 9.96
C PHE A 169 -6.23 -6.30 10.88
N ALA A 170 -4.98 -6.52 10.46
CA ALA A 170 -3.81 -6.18 11.27
C ALA A 170 -3.74 -4.68 11.59
N LEU A 171 -4.01 -3.80 10.62
CA LEU A 171 -3.91 -2.37 10.82
C LEU A 171 -5.14 -1.77 11.52
N LEU A 172 -6.34 -2.09 11.06
CA LEU A 172 -7.56 -1.53 11.62
C LEU A 172 -7.83 -2.04 13.04
N ILE A 173 -7.75 -3.37 13.25
CA ILE A 173 -7.95 -3.95 14.59
C ILE A 173 -6.74 -3.68 15.49
N GLY A 174 -5.54 -3.66 14.94
CA GLY A 174 -4.34 -3.21 15.66
C GLY A 174 -4.52 -1.80 16.20
N GLY A 175 -4.97 -0.85 15.36
CA GLY A 175 -5.32 0.51 15.76
C GLY A 175 -6.42 0.54 16.83
N TYR A 176 -7.48 -0.25 16.64
CA TYR A 176 -8.59 -0.35 17.59
C TYR A 176 -8.15 -0.84 18.99
N LEU A 177 -7.31 -1.87 19.05
CA LEU A 177 -6.83 -2.42 20.32
C LEU A 177 -5.78 -1.52 20.98
N LEU A 178 -4.83 -1.02 20.19
CA LEU A 178 -3.73 -0.19 20.71
C LEU A 178 -4.19 1.23 21.03
N GLY A 179 -5.17 1.77 20.31
CA GLY A 179 -5.73 3.09 20.55
C GLY A 179 -6.45 3.22 21.92
N GLN A 180 -6.81 2.09 22.55
CA GLN A 180 -7.39 2.08 23.90
C GLN A 180 -6.34 2.23 25.01
N ILE A 181 -5.05 2.05 24.70
CA ILE A 181 -3.97 2.10 25.69
C ILE A 181 -3.66 3.58 26.00
N PRO A 182 -3.72 4.04 27.27
CA PRO A 182 -3.54 5.44 27.64
C PRO A 182 -2.21 6.05 27.15
N VAL A 183 -1.14 5.27 27.18
CA VAL A 183 0.17 5.73 26.72
C VAL A 183 0.17 6.01 25.20
N ILE A 184 -0.53 5.18 24.43
CA ILE A 184 -0.66 5.33 22.96
C ILE A 184 -1.61 6.48 22.64
N LYS A 185 -2.73 6.58 23.36
CA LYS A 185 -3.70 7.67 23.20
C LYS A 185 -3.04 9.05 23.44
N ASN A 186 -2.20 9.17 24.45
CA ASN A 186 -1.52 10.42 24.80
C ASN A 186 -0.33 10.76 23.86
N ASN A 187 0.14 9.80 23.06
CA ASN A 187 1.27 9.96 22.13
C ASN A 187 0.90 9.48 20.72
N PHE A 188 -0.35 9.72 20.33
CA PHE A 188 -0.91 9.16 19.09
C PHE A 188 -0.14 9.61 17.84
N GLU A 189 0.30 10.86 17.79
CA GLU A 189 1.16 11.38 16.72
C GLU A 189 2.46 10.56 16.58
N LEU A 190 3.10 10.22 17.70
CA LEU A 190 4.33 9.41 17.68
C LEU A 190 4.07 8.00 17.14
N VAL A 191 2.90 7.42 17.43
CA VAL A 191 2.53 6.11 16.92
C VAL A 191 2.28 6.15 15.42
N ILE A 192 1.61 7.18 14.92
CA ILE A 192 1.40 7.39 13.48
C ILE A 192 2.74 7.60 12.76
N ILE A 193 3.61 8.44 13.31
CA ILE A 193 4.96 8.64 12.77
C ILE A 193 5.73 7.31 12.77
N PHE A 194 5.66 6.54 13.85
CA PHE A 194 6.31 5.23 13.94
C PHE A 194 5.81 4.27 12.86
N ILE A 195 4.48 4.18 12.64
CA ILE A 195 3.89 3.34 11.58
C ILE A 195 4.37 3.82 10.21
N ALA A 196 4.32 5.13 9.95
CA ALA A 196 4.82 5.70 8.71
C ALA A 196 6.31 5.37 8.50
N VAL A 197 7.15 5.55 9.53
CA VAL A 197 8.58 5.22 9.48
C VAL A 197 8.79 3.74 9.21
N VAL A 198 8.13 2.84 9.94
CA VAL A 198 8.24 1.39 9.74
C VAL A 198 7.81 0.98 8.34
N THR A 199 6.77 1.62 7.80
CA THR A 199 6.27 1.37 6.46
C THR A 199 7.22 1.89 5.38
N PHE A 200 7.81 3.09 5.55
CA PHE A 200 8.66 3.71 4.54
C PHE A 200 10.14 3.36 4.65
N VAL A 201 10.67 3.05 5.85
CA VAL A 201 12.09 2.71 6.06
C VAL A 201 12.57 1.56 5.17
N PRO A 202 11.86 0.42 5.03
CA PRO A 202 12.29 -0.64 4.14
C PRO A 202 12.36 -0.21 2.68
N ALA A 203 11.42 0.66 2.24
CA ALA A 203 11.38 1.20 0.89
C ALA A 203 12.54 2.18 0.65
N ILE A 204 12.81 3.07 1.60
CA ILE A 204 13.93 4.01 1.57
C ILE A 204 15.25 3.26 1.59
N TRP A 205 15.39 2.27 2.48
CA TRP A 205 16.60 1.46 2.58
C TRP A 205 16.86 0.65 1.31
N ALA A 206 15.83 0.04 0.72
CA ALA A 206 15.92 -0.64 -0.57
C ALA A 206 16.33 0.31 -1.69
N ALA A 207 15.81 1.55 -1.70
CA ALA A 207 16.17 2.59 -2.66
C ALA A 207 17.62 3.05 -2.49
N ILE A 208 18.09 3.26 -1.26
CA ILE A 208 19.48 3.63 -0.96
C ILE A 208 20.43 2.48 -1.34
N LYS A 209 20.14 1.25 -0.91
CA LYS A 209 20.95 0.07 -1.22
C LYS A 209 21.05 -0.18 -2.73
N SER A 210 20.01 0.14 -3.49
CA SER A 210 20.02 0.04 -4.94
C SER A 210 20.89 1.12 -5.63
N ARG A 211 21.11 2.26 -4.97
CA ARG A 211 22.04 3.31 -5.44
C ARG A 211 23.48 3.01 -5.07
N LEU A 212 23.70 2.24 -3.99
CA LEU A 212 25.03 1.88 -3.48
C LEU A 212 25.61 0.61 -4.14
N LYS A 213 24.86 -0.08 -5.02
CA LYS A 213 25.39 -1.16 -5.86
C LYS A 213 25.48 -0.68 -7.32
N PRO A 214 26.56 0.01 -7.73
CA PRO A 214 26.79 0.31 -9.13
C PRO A 214 27.39 -0.91 -9.87
N LYS A 215 26.93 -1.16 -11.10
CA LYS A 215 27.70 -1.83 -12.16
C LYS A 215 28.10 -3.30 -12.02
N LYS A 216 27.14 -4.22 -11.85
CA LYS A 216 27.46 -5.61 -12.22
C LYS A 216 26.69 -6.11 -13.46
N ILE A 217 25.78 -5.30 -13.98
CA ILE A 217 24.96 -5.68 -15.16
C ILE A 217 25.56 -5.11 -16.46
N GLU A 218 26.24 -3.97 -16.42
CA GLU A 218 26.93 -3.42 -17.62
C GLU A 218 28.15 -4.27 -18.02
N GLU A 219 28.89 -4.83 -17.07
CA GLU A 219 30.03 -5.71 -17.37
C GLU A 219 29.63 -7.05 -18.02
N ILE A 220 28.41 -7.54 -17.80
CA ILE A 220 27.91 -8.76 -18.41
C ILE A 220 27.48 -8.50 -19.87
N ILE A 221 26.94 -7.33 -20.16
CA ILE A 221 26.49 -6.96 -21.50
C ILE A 221 27.68 -6.57 -22.39
N GLU A 222 28.68 -5.85 -21.85
CA GLU A 222 29.92 -5.52 -22.59
C GLU A 222 30.82 -6.74 -22.80
N GLY A 223 30.75 -7.77 -21.93
CA GLY A 223 31.52 -9.00 -22.05
C GLY A 223 31.00 -9.98 -23.11
N GLU A 224 29.74 -9.87 -23.55
CA GLU A 224 29.18 -10.69 -24.63
C GLU A 224 29.43 -10.09 -26.02
N ASP A 225 29.55 -8.75 -26.14
CA ASP A 225 29.73 -8.09 -27.43
C ASP A 225 31.19 -8.15 -27.93
N THR A 226 32.16 -8.53 -27.07
CA THR A 226 33.56 -8.71 -27.41
C THR A 226 33.95 -10.13 -27.80
N ARG A 227 32.98 -11.06 -27.87
CA ARG A 227 33.21 -12.49 -28.20
C ARG A 227 32.53 -12.96 -29.50
N SER A 228 32.02 -12.02 -30.32
CA SER A 228 31.50 -12.35 -31.66
C SER A 228 32.44 -11.96 -32.78
#